data_f60577c6b1a987a062a6b80d56b36de2
#
_entry.id   f60577c6b1a987a062a6b80d56b36de2
#
_cell.length_a   1.000
_cell.length_b   1.000
_cell.length_c   1.000
_cell.angle_alpha   90.00
_cell.angle_beta   90.00
_cell.angle_gamma   90.00
#
_symmetry.space_group_name_H-M   'P 1'
#
loop_
_entity.id
_entity.type
_entity.pdbx_description
1 polymer ?
#
loop_
_entity_poly.entity_id
_entity_poly.type
_entity_poly.pdbx_seq_one_letter_code
_entity_poly.pdbx_strand_id
1 'polypeptide(L)'
;VPSKRRSFGKSEPENLDEDTALIEMMAEVEHNRWNMEKLIMGYRPTTPGEDEEIQRLGKERKRKIERESFAHTYIKPYEALSESVRDYDRLIMKYLWRV
;
A
#
# COMPACT_ATOMS: atom_id res chain seq x y z
N VAL A 1 9.98 -9.84 20.66
CA VAL A 1 9.69 -10.40 20.72
C VAL A 1 9.63 -11.14 20.78
N PRO A 2 9.57 -11.27 20.92
CA PRO A 2 9.47 -12.14 20.83
C PRO A 2 9.50 -13.04 20.66
N SER A 3 9.49 -13.33 20.58
CA SER A 3 9.32 -14.14 20.34
C SER A 3 9.02 -14.77 20.33
N LYS A 4 8.66 -14.92 20.31
CA LYS A 4 8.12 -15.63 20.15
C LYS A 4 7.72 -15.71 19.62
N ARG A 5 7.66 -15.34 19.54
CA ARG A 5 7.05 -15.42 19.04
C ARG A 5 6.76 -15.73 18.45
N ARG A 6 6.96 -15.78 18.58
CA ARG A 6 6.39 -16.02 17.98
C ARG A 6 6.27 -16.81 17.26
N SER A 7 6.23 -17.50 17.86
CA SER A 7 5.93 -18.27 16.77
C SER A 7 4.74 -17.78 16.01
N PHE A 8 5.08 -17.20 14.95
CA PHE A 8 4.16 -16.42 14.20
C PHE A 8 3.02 -17.27 13.62
N GLY A 9 3.35 -18.40 13.01
CA GLY A 9 2.37 -19.22 12.36
C GLY A 9 1.50 -20.04 13.30
N LYS A 10 1.76 -19.94 14.59
CA LYS A 10 1.02 -20.71 15.57
C LYS A 10 0.13 -19.85 16.44
N SER A 11 -0.16 -18.66 15.99
CA SER A 11 -1.00 -17.75 16.77
C SER A 11 -2.37 -18.36 16.99
N GLU A 12 -2.93 -18.09 18.15
CA GLU A 12 -4.31 -18.42 18.41
C GLU A 12 -5.21 -17.60 17.50
N PRO A 13 -6.46 -18.04 17.26
CA PRO A 13 -7.34 -17.27 16.40
C PRO A 13 -7.50 -15.81 16.82
N GLU A 14 -7.65 -15.52 18.10
CA GLU A 14 -7.78 -14.14 18.53
C GLU A 14 -6.46 -13.39 18.37
N ASN A 15 -5.32 -14.07 18.58
CA ASN A 15 -4.02 -13.44 18.33
C ASN A 15 -3.83 -13.17 16.85
N LEU A 16 -4.29 -14.08 16.01
CA LEU A 16 -4.23 -13.90 14.58
C LEU A 16 -5.05 -12.68 14.15
N ASP A 17 -6.24 -12.52 14.74
CA ASP A 17 -7.09 -11.36 14.45
C ASP A 17 -6.41 -10.09 14.90
N GLU A 18 -5.78 -10.09 16.08
CA GLU A 18 -5.07 -8.92 16.58
C GLU A 18 -3.88 -8.59 15.68
N ASP A 19 -3.14 -9.60 15.27
CA ASP A 19 -2.02 -9.38 14.37
C ASP A 19 -2.49 -8.84 13.03
N THR A 20 -3.60 -9.36 12.53
CA THR A 20 -4.16 -8.90 11.27
C THR A 20 -4.59 -7.44 11.39
N ALA A 21 -5.25 -7.07 12.48
CA ALA A 21 -5.68 -5.70 12.69
C ALA A 21 -4.49 -4.76 12.80
N LEU A 22 -3.45 -5.18 13.51
CA LEU A 22 -2.25 -4.38 13.67
C LEU A 22 -1.54 -4.18 12.34
N ILE A 23 -1.41 -5.26 11.56
CA ILE A 23 -0.78 -5.18 10.25
C ILE A 23 -1.58 -4.24 9.35
N GLU A 24 -2.89 -4.27 9.42
CA GLU A 24 -3.72 -3.38 8.63
C GLU A 24 -3.49 -1.93 9.01
N MET A 25 -3.44 -1.64 10.30
CA MET A 25 -3.15 -0.28 10.77
C MET A 25 -1.79 0.19 10.29
N MET A 26 -0.79 -0.68 10.40
CA MET A 26 0.56 -0.33 9.99
C MET A 26 0.64 -0.13 8.49
N ALA A 27 -0.08 -0.93 7.73
CA ALA A 27 -0.11 -0.78 6.27
C ALA A 27 -0.72 0.56 5.87
N GLU A 28 -1.77 0.96 6.55
CA GLU A 28 -2.39 2.26 6.28
C GLU A 28 -1.42 3.40 6.59
N VAL A 29 -0.73 3.31 7.73
CA VAL A 29 0.25 4.33 8.09
C VAL A 29 1.37 4.39 7.06
N GLU A 30 1.85 3.24 6.60
CA GLU A 30 2.89 3.19 5.60
C GLU A 30 2.42 3.81 4.28
N HIS A 31 1.19 3.56 3.89
CA HIS A 31 0.68 4.16 2.66
C HIS A 31 0.55 5.68 2.81
N ASN A 32 0.13 6.15 3.97
CA ASN A 32 0.05 7.59 4.22
C ASN A 32 1.44 8.22 4.14
N ARG A 33 2.45 7.55 4.68
CA ARG A 33 3.83 8.02 4.59
C ARG A 33 4.29 8.07 3.14
N TRP A 34 3.97 7.03 2.37
CA TRP A 34 4.33 6.97 0.96
C TRP A 34 3.66 8.10 0.18
N ASN A 35 2.36 8.34 0.44
CA ASN A 35 1.65 9.46 -0.19
C ASN A 35 2.36 10.78 0.07
N MET A 36 2.74 11.02 1.33
CA MET A 36 3.42 12.25 1.70
C MET A 36 4.74 12.39 0.97
N GLU A 37 5.50 11.30 0.90
CA GLU A 37 6.77 11.30 0.20
C GLU A 37 6.58 11.67 -1.27
N LYS A 38 5.59 11.07 -1.93
CA LYS A 38 5.35 11.36 -3.33
C LYS A 38 4.92 12.81 -3.56
N LEU A 39 4.06 13.32 -2.69
CA LEU A 39 3.63 14.71 -2.80
C LEU A 39 4.82 15.66 -2.63
N ILE A 40 5.70 15.37 -1.67
CA ILE A 40 6.90 16.18 -1.46
C ILE A 40 7.80 16.15 -2.70
N MET A 41 7.87 15.01 -3.37
CA MET A 41 8.67 14.87 -4.57
C MET A 41 8.05 15.52 -5.80
N GLY A 42 6.85 16.08 -5.67
CA GLY A 42 6.20 16.79 -6.76
C GLY A 42 5.19 15.97 -7.54
N TYR A 43 4.89 14.76 -7.09
CA TYR A 43 3.85 13.96 -7.73
C TYR A 43 2.48 14.46 -7.29
N ARG A 44 1.48 14.16 -8.10
CA ARG A 44 0.08 14.46 -7.80
C ARG A 44 -0.78 13.23 -8.05
N PRO A 45 -1.98 13.19 -7.46
CA PRO A 45 -2.92 12.11 -7.82
C PRO A 45 -3.30 12.19 -9.29
N THR A 46 -3.62 11.05 -9.87
CA THR A 46 -4.14 11.03 -11.22
C THR A 46 -5.57 11.59 -11.25
N THR A 47 -5.95 12.14 -12.39
CA THR A 47 -7.34 12.56 -12.59
C THR A 47 -8.18 11.35 -13.00
N PRO A 48 -9.52 11.46 -12.88
CA PRO A 48 -10.37 10.37 -13.37
C PRO A 48 -10.15 10.04 -14.85
N GLY A 49 -9.86 11.05 -15.67
CA GLY A 49 -9.58 10.79 -17.08
C GLY A 49 -8.31 9.99 -17.28
N GLU A 50 -7.28 10.30 -16.49
CA GLU A 50 -6.03 9.55 -16.54
C GLU A 50 -6.25 8.11 -16.06
N ASP A 51 -7.03 7.93 -15.01
CA ASP A 51 -7.34 6.59 -14.52
C ASP A 51 -8.06 5.77 -15.58
N GLU A 52 -8.97 6.39 -16.30
CA GLU A 52 -9.68 5.71 -17.38
C GLU A 52 -8.73 5.30 -18.50
N GLU A 53 -7.80 6.19 -18.85
CA GLU A 53 -6.79 5.86 -19.84
C GLU A 53 -5.93 4.69 -19.42
N ILE A 54 -5.50 4.69 -18.15
CA ILE A 54 -4.68 3.60 -17.63
C ILE A 54 -5.45 2.29 -17.69
N GLN A 55 -6.70 2.32 -17.31
CA GLN A 55 -7.53 1.12 -17.33
C GLN A 55 -7.70 0.60 -18.75
N ARG A 56 -7.84 1.49 -19.72
CA ARG A 56 -8.04 1.12 -21.12
C ARG A 56 -6.75 0.72 -21.82
N LEU A 57 -5.66 1.41 -21.52
CA LEU A 57 -4.41 1.26 -22.27
C LEU A 57 -3.32 0.51 -21.54
N GLY A 58 -3.47 0.29 -20.22
CA GLY A 58 -2.58 -0.60 -19.49
C GLY A 58 -1.36 0.05 -18.88
N LYS A 59 -0.41 -0.81 -18.52
CA LYS A 59 0.72 -0.41 -17.69
C LYS A 59 1.66 0.56 -18.38
N GLU A 60 1.80 0.47 -19.68
CA GLU A 60 2.67 1.38 -20.40
C GLU A 60 2.16 2.80 -20.29
N ARG A 61 0.85 2.99 -20.43
CA ARG A 61 0.28 4.30 -20.27
C ARG A 61 0.43 4.82 -18.86
N LYS A 62 0.28 3.93 -17.87
CA LYS A 62 0.48 4.29 -16.48
C LYS A 62 1.90 4.82 -16.25
N ARG A 63 2.90 4.11 -16.75
CA ARG A 63 4.29 4.53 -16.60
C ARG A 63 4.57 5.85 -17.29
N LYS A 64 3.98 6.05 -18.45
CA LYS A 64 4.18 7.28 -19.18
C LYS A 64 3.60 8.48 -18.41
N ILE A 65 2.41 8.31 -17.86
CA ILE A 65 1.78 9.35 -17.05
C ILE A 65 2.64 9.66 -15.83
N GLU A 66 3.14 8.62 -15.14
CA GLU A 66 4.00 8.81 -13.99
C GLU A 66 5.27 9.57 -14.35
N ARG A 67 5.85 9.23 -15.47
CA ARG A 67 7.13 9.77 -15.89
C ARG A 67 7.01 11.20 -16.43
N GLU A 68 5.98 11.45 -17.20
CA GLU A 68 5.86 12.71 -17.94
C GLU A 68 4.98 13.72 -17.23
N SER A 69 3.99 13.27 -16.49
CA SER A 69 3.04 14.17 -15.84
C SER A 69 3.20 14.22 -14.33
N PHE A 70 4.12 13.43 -13.78
CA PHE A 70 4.34 13.33 -12.33
C PHE A 70 3.03 13.06 -11.61
N ALA A 71 2.26 12.10 -12.13
CA ALA A 71 0.98 11.73 -11.56
C ALA A 71 1.02 10.24 -11.24
N HIS A 72 0.52 9.87 -10.07
CA HIS A 72 0.56 8.47 -9.64
C HIS A 72 -0.82 8.05 -9.18
N THR A 73 -1.32 6.93 -9.72
CA THR A 73 -2.68 6.48 -9.46
C THR A 73 -2.86 5.99 -8.02
N TYR A 74 -1.76 5.68 -7.31
CA TYR A 74 -1.85 5.20 -5.94
C TYR A 74 -1.78 6.32 -4.90
N ILE A 75 -1.67 7.58 -5.33
CA ILE A 75 -1.75 8.71 -4.39
C ILE A 75 -3.22 8.92 -4.09
N LYS A 76 -3.71 8.23 -3.09
CA LYS A 76 -5.10 8.27 -2.65
C LYS A 76 -5.18 7.62 -1.27
N PRO A 77 -6.30 7.77 -0.56
CA PRO A 77 -6.42 7.12 0.75
C PRO A 77 -6.30 5.60 0.65
N TYR A 78 -5.78 5.01 1.71
CA TYR A 78 -5.53 3.58 1.75
C TYR A 78 -6.79 2.77 1.43
N GLU A 79 -7.92 3.19 1.97
CA GLU A 79 -9.17 2.46 1.77
C GLU A 79 -9.69 2.55 0.33
N ALA A 80 -9.14 3.46 -0.48
CA ALA A 80 -9.53 3.57 -1.89
C ALA A 80 -8.68 2.69 -2.80
N LEU A 81 -7.64 2.06 -2.26
CA LEU A 81 -6.78 1.16 -3.03
C LEU A 81 -7.48 -0.19 -3.20
N SER A 82 -7.11 -0.90 -4.29
CA SER A 82 -7.58 -2.27 -4.46
C SER A 82 -6.90 -3.17 -3.44
N GLU A 83 -7.49 -4.34 -3.22
CA GLU A 83 -6.92 -5.30 -2.28
C GLU A 83 -5.50 -5.69 -2.67
N SER A 84 -5.26 -5.91 -3.97
CA SER A 84 -3.94 -6.33 -4.40
C SER A 84 -2.89 -5.26 -4.14
N VAL A 85 -3.25 -4.00 -4.24
CA VAL A 85 -2.32 -2.91 -3.97
C VAL A 85 -2.09 -2.77 -2.46
N ARG A 86 -3.16 -2.88 -1.67
CA ARG A 86 -3.01 -2.83 -0.22
C ARG A 86 -2.13 -3.98 0.29
N ASP A 87 -2.16 -5.11 -0.41
CA ASP A 87 -1.35 -6.26 0.00
C ASP A 87 0.14 -5.99 -0.06
N TYR A 88 0.59 -5.08 -0.90
CA TYR A 88 2.01 -4.70 -0.90
C TYR A 88 2.41 -4.14 0.44
N ASP A 89 1.64 -3.22 0.98
CA ASP A 89 1.96 -2.62 2.26
C ASP A 89 1.81 -3.63 3.38
N ARG A 90 0.79 -4.48 3.30
CA ARG A 90 0.58 -5.53 4.29
C ARG A 90 1.76 -6.49 4.34
N LEU A 91 2.28 -6.85 3.18
CA LEU A 91 3.38 -7.79 3.09
C LEU A 91 4.64 -7.19 3.70
N ILE A 92 4.92 -5.93 3.42
CA ILE A 92 6.07 -5.24 3.99
C ILE A 92 5.95 -5.21 5.53
N MET A 93 4.76 -4.91 6.02
CA MET A 93 4.54 -4.84 7.45
C MET A 93 4.69 -6.21 8.11
N LYS A 94 4.28 -7.26 7.41
CA LYS A 94 4.46 -8.62 7.93
C LYS A 94 5.93 -8.96 8.09
N TYR A 95 6.76 -8.57 7.13
CA TYR A 95 8.19 -8.79 7.25
C TYR A 95 8.78 -8.01 8.41
N LEU A 96 8.40 -6.75 8.55
CA LEU A 96 8.87 -5.95 9.67
C LEU A 96 8.42 -6.53 11.00
N TRP A 97 7.20 -7.02 11.05
CA TRP A 97 6.65 -7.60 12.27
C TRP A 97 7.47 -8.79 12.74
N ARG A 98 7.97 -9.55 11.79
CA ARG A 98 8.73 -10.76 12.12
C ARG A 98 10.18 -10.48 12.49
N VAL A 99 10.68 -9.34 12.14
CA VAL A 99 12.04 -8.97 12.46
C VAL A 99 12.16 -8.56 13.91
#